data_aed60ed9650c6ff3b32903611a26c028
#
_entry.id   aed60ed9650c6ff3b32903611a26c028
#
_cell.length_a   1.000
_cell.length_b   1.000
_cell.length_c   1.000
_cell.angle_alpha   90.00
_cell.angle_beta   90.00
_cell.angle_gamma   90.00
#
_symmetry.space_group_name_H-M   'P 1'
#
loop_
_entity.id
_entity.type
_entity.pdbx_description
1 polymer ?
#
loop_
_entity_poly.entity_id
_entity_poly.type
_entity_poly.pdbx_seq_one_letter_code
_entity_poly.pdbx_strand_id
1 'polypeptide(L)'
;MLLEIVSPEASLFKAEVTSVAVPGVNGSFQILNNHAPIVSILEKGIVSISAPSFQLSKEASAIFTKINDQNYTLAISSGTLEMKDNKVIILAD
;
A
#
# COMPACT_ATOMS: atom_id res chain seq x y z
N MET A 1 -3.26 -11.64 0.28
CA MET A 1 -3.99 -10.37 0.33
C MET A 1 -3.66 -9.56 -0.91
N LEU A 2 -4.67 -9.16 -1.65
CA LEU A 2 -4.47 -8.31 -2.82
C LEU A 2 -4.38 -6.85 -2.38
N LEU A 3 -3.32 -6.15 -2.81
CA LEU A 3 -3.16 -4.72 -2.57
C LEU A 3 -3.23 -3.97 -3.88
N GLU A 4 -4.04 -2.92 -3.91
CA GLU A 4 -4.09 -1.97 -5.01
C GLU A 4 -3.87 -0.56 -4.49
N ILE A 5 -2.96 0.20 -5.10
CA ILE A 5 -2.71 1.59 -4.78
C ILE A 5 -3.02 2.42 -6.02
N VAL A 6 -3.89 3.39 -5.87
CA VAL A 6 -4.41 4.21 -6.97
C VAL A 6 -4.20 5.68 -6.64
N SER A 7 -3.73 6.45 -7.62
CA SER A 7 -3.76 7.91 -7.56
C SER A 7 -4.87 8.41 -8.49
N PRO A 8 -5.22 9.73 -8.44
CA PRO A 8 -6.23 10.26 -9.34
C PRO A 8 -5.91 10.03 -10.83
N GLU A 9 -4.65 9.82 -11.16
CA GLU A 9 -4.19 9.75 -12.55
C GLU A 9 -3.92 8.32 -13.02
N ALA A 10 -3.66 7.38 -12.11
CA ALA A 10 -3.23 6.04 -12.53
C ALA A 10 -3.32 5.02 -11.40
N SER A 11 -3.34 3.75 -11.79
CA SER A 11 -3.07 2.65 -10.86
C SER A 11 -1.57 2.56 -10.69
N LEU A 12 -1.10 2.70 -9.45
CA LEU A 12 0.34 2.73 -9.15
C LEU A 12 0.87 1.34 -8.82
N PHE A 13 0.03 0.47 -8.29
CA PHE A 13 0.44 -0.85 -7.80
C PHE A 13 -0.77 -1.77 -7.73
N LYS A 14 -0.60 -3.01 -8.14
CA LYS A 14 -1.62 -4.04 -7.93
C LYS A 14 -0.94 -5.40 -7.92
N ALA A 15 -0.90 -6.05 -6.76
CA ALA A 15 -0.29 -7.36 -6.61
C ALA A 15 -0.70 -8.02 -5.31
N GLU A 16 -0.43 -9.32 -5.21
CA GLU A 16 -0.57 -10.06 -3.96
C GLU A 16 0.58 -9.69 -3.03
N VAL A 17 0.24 -9.38 -1.78
CA VAL A 17 1.22 -9.00 -0.76
C VAL A 17 0.97 -9.79 0.52
N THR A 18 2.00 -9.88 1.37
CA THR A 18 1.87 -10.53 2.67
C THR A 18 1.45 -9.54 3.75
N SER A 19 1.89 -8.28 3.64
CA SER A 19 1.51 -7.24 4.58
C SER A 19 1.68 -5.87 3.96
N VAL A 20 0.98 -4.89 4.53
CA VAL A 20 1.15 -3.48 4.21
C VAL A 20 1.04 -2.67 5.50
N ALA A 21 1.99 -1.77 5.74
CA ALA A 21 1.95 -0.83 6.86
C ALA A 21 1.68 0.57 6.32
N VAL A 22 0.79 1.30 6.98
CA VAL A 22 0.29 2.58 6.49
C VAL A 22 0.34 3.65 7.57
N PRO A 23 0.46 4.93 7.18
CA PRO A 23 0.47 6.05 8.14
C PRO A 23 -0.96 6.53 8.42
N GLY A 24 -1.68 5.82 9.30
CA GLY A 24 -3.01 6.24 9.71
C GLY A 24 -2.99 7.52 10.53
N VAL A 25 -4.04 8.35 10.44
CA VAL A 25 -4.09 9.61 11.18
C VAL A 25 -4.08 9.41 12.70
N ASN A 26 -4.46 8.24 13.17
CA ASN A 26 -4.43 7.89 14.59
C ASN A 26 -3.22 7.02 14.95
N GLY A 27 -2.20 7.00 14.08
CA GLY A 27 -1.01 6.21 14.26
C GLY A 27 -0.82 5.21 13.14
N SER A 28 0.42 4.85 12.88
CA SER A 28 0.76 3.84 11.88
C SER A 28 0.26 2.47 12.32
N PHE A 29 -0.22 1.68 11.36
CA PHE A 29 -0.65 0.32 11.64
C PHE A 29 -0.36 -0.59 10.46
N GLN A 30 -0.36 -1.89 10.72
CA GLN A 30 -0.04 -2.91 9.73
C GLN A 30 -1.27 -3.79 9.48
N ILE A 31 -1.50 -4.10 8.21
CA ILE A 31 -2.57 -5.00 7.79
C ILE A 31 -1.93 -6.30 7.29
N LEU A 32 -2.36 -7.41 7.88
CA LEU A 32 -1.92 -8.74 7.50
C LEU A 32 -3.03 -9.46 6.74
N ASN A 33 -2.67 -10.58 6.17
CA ASN A 33 -3.59 -11.43 5.42
C ASN A 33 -4.84 -11.75 6.25
N ASN A 34 -6.02 -11.65 5.63
CA ASN A 34 -7.32 -11.93 6.26
C ASN A 34 -7.70 -11.00 7.42
N HIS A 35 -7.14 -9.79 7.44
CA HIS A 35 -7.55 -8.78 8.42
C HIS A 35 -9.04 -8.45 8.26
N ALA A 36 -9.69 -8.15 9.38
CA ALA A 36 -11.10 -7.73 9.37
C ALA A 36 -11.31 -6.45 8.53
N PRO A 37 -12.53 -6.23 8.02
CA PRO A 37 -12.81 -5.01 7.26
C PRO A 37 -12.47 -3.74 8.05
N ILE A 38 -11.86 -2.78 7.37
CA ILE A 38 -11.46 -1.51 7.97
C ILE A 38 -11.48 -0.42 6.91
N VAL A 39 -11.83 0.80 7.32
CA VAL A 39 -11.68 2.01 6.54
C VAL A 39 -10.87 2.99 7.39
N SER A 40 -9.85 3.60 6.81
CA SER A 40 -8.97 4.51 7.53
C SER A 40 -8.55 5.68 6.66
N ILE A 41 -8.39 6.84 7.30
CA ILE A 41 -7.80 8.01 6.67
C ILE A 41 -6.31 7.96 6.94
N LEU A 42 -5.52 8.24 5.90
CA LEU A 42 -4.05 8.22 5.95
C LEU A 42 -3.52 9.64 5.90
N GLU A 43 -2.45 9.88 6.66
CA GLU A 43 -1.76 11.16 6.65
C GLU A 43 -0.45 11.05 5.85
N LYS A 44 0.25 12.17 5.73
CA LYS A 44 1.56 12.17 5.10
C LYS A 44 2.49 11.18 5.80
N GLY A 45 3.13 10.32 5.03
CA GLY A 45 4.03 9.31 5.59
C GLY A 45 4.41 8.27 4.55
N ILE A 46 4.83 7.12 5.05
CA ILE A 46 5.37 6.04 4.24
C ILE A 46 4.44 4.82 4.30
N VAL A 47 4.07 4.33 3.11
CA VAL A 47 3.42 3.03 2.96
C VAL A 47 4.51 2.00 2.75
N SER A 48 4.54 0.96 3.58
CA SER A 48 5.54 -0.10 3.50
C SER A 48 4.87 -1.41 3.08
N ILE A 49 5.37 -2.00 2.00
CA ILE A 49 4.78 -3.18 1.38
C ILE A 49 5.75 -4.35 1.50
N SER A 50 5.25 -5.50 1.98
CA SER A 50 5.99 -6.75 1.97
C SER A 50 5.28 -7.74 1.05
N ALA A 51 6.00 -8.27 0.06
CA ALA A 51 5.44 -9.19 -0.92
C ALA A 51 6.46 -10.26 -1.27
N PRO A 52 5.99 -11.53 -1.47
CA PRO A 52 6.93 -12.64 -1.71
C PRO A 52 7.68 -12.49 -3.03
N SER A 53 7.03 -11.97 -4.05
CA SER A 53 7.71 -11.66 -5.30
C SER A 53 6.77 -10.85 -6.18
N PHE A 54 7.27 -9.77 -6.74
CA PHE A 54 6.60 -9.03 -7.80
C PHE A 54 7.61 -8.13 -8.49
N GLN A 55 7.24 -7.65 -9.66
CA GLN A 55 8.06 -6.69 -10.39
C GLN A 55 7.31 -5.39 -10.54
N LEU A 56 7.97 -4.29 -10.18
CA LEU A 56 7.43 -2.97 -10.42
C LEU A 56 7.50 -2.65 -11.91
N SER A 57 6.47 -1.99 -12.42
CA SER A 57 6.53 -1.43 -13.76
C SER A 57 7.61 -0.35 -13.79
N LYS A 58 8.04 0.04 -14.98
CA LYS A 58 9.06 1.08 -15.13
C LYS A 58 8.57 2.40 -14.50
N GLU A 59 7.31 2.72 -14.68
CA GLU A 59 6.69 3.92 -14.11
C GLU A 59 6.61 3.84 -12.58
N ALA A 60 6.21 2.69 -12.05
CA ALA A 60 6.13 2.51 -10.60
C ALA A 60 7.51 2.53 -9.95
N SER A 61 8.53 2.02 -10.62
CA SER A 61 9.91 2.04 -10.09
C SER A 61 10.42 3.45 -9.83
N ALA A 62 9.85 4.46 -10.49
CA ALA A 62 10.26 5.85 -10.30
C ALA A 62 9.75 6.44 -8.98
N ILE A 63 8.68 5.87 -8.40
CA ILE A 63 8.05 6.43 -7.19
C ILE A 63 8.19 5.53 -5.97
N PHE A 64 8.45 4.24 -6.17
CA PHE A 64 8.67 3.31 -5.06
C PHE A 64 10.15 3.23 -4.73
N THR A 65 10.46 3.02 -3.45
CA THR A 65 11.82 2.74 -3.00
C THR A 65 11.90 1.26 -2.66
N LYS A 66 12.82 0.56 -3.33
CA LYS A 66 13.07 -0.85 -3.05
C LYS A 66 14.02 -0.96 -1.84
N ILE A 67 13.57 -1.63 -0.79
CA ILE A 67 14.40 -1.88 0.39
C ILE A 67 15.19 -3.18 0.19
N ASN A 68 14.52 -4.22 -0.28
CA ASN A 68 15.13 -5.49 -0.68
C ASN A 68 14.16 -6.19 -1.64
N ASP A 69 14.42 -7.44 -1.99
CA ASP A 69 13.62 -8.15 -3.00
C ASP A 69 12.16 -8.36 -2.61
N GLN A 70 11.82 -8.19 -1.34
CA GLN A 70 10.47 -8.44 -0.83
C GLN A 70 9.83 -7.23 -0.19
N ASN A 71 10.56 -6.12 -0.02
CA ASN A 71 10.06 -4.96 0.71
C ASN A 71 10.25 -3.68 -0.09
N TYR A 72 9.16 -2.93 -0.23
CA TYR A 72 9.13 -1.67 -0.97
C TYR A 72 8.42 -0.62 -0.15
N THR A 73 8.76 0.64 -0.37
CA THR A 73 8.10 1.76 0.28
C THR A 73 7.63 2.79 -0.74
N LEU A 74 6.55 3.49 -0.38
CA LEU A 74 5.99 4.58 -1.16
C LEU A 74 5.65 5.73 -0.23
N ALA A 75 6.18 6.92 -0.51
CA ALA A 75 5.81 8.12 0.23
C ALA A 75 4.47 8.65 -0.31
N ILE A 76 3.56 8.98 0.59
CA ILE A 76 2.27 9.59 0.24
C ILE A 76 2.08 10.88 1.02
N SER A 77 1.31 11.81 0.47
CA SER A 77 0.99 13.06 1.15
C SER A 77 -0.31 12.97 1.95
N SER A 78 -1.24 12.15 1.50
CA SER A 78 -2.49 11.83 2.18
C SER A 78 -3.15 10.68 1.43
N GLY A 79 -4.22 10.14 2.00
CA GLY A 79 -4.96 9.10 1.31
C GLY A 79 -6.05 8.48 2.17
N THR A 80 -6.69 7.48 1.62
CA THR A 80 -7.65 6.65 2.33
C THR A 80 -7.35 5.19 2.04
N LEU A 81 -7.73 4.35 3.00
CA LEU A 81 -7.56 2.90 2.89
C LEU A 81 -8.87 2.21 3.17
N GLU A 82 -9.18 1.20 2.35
CA GLU A 82 -10.30 0.31 2.60
C GLU A 82 -9.82 -1.13 2.48
N MET A 83 -10.15 -1.94 3.48
CA MET A 83 -9.88 -3.39 3.49
C MET A 83 -11.19 -4.14 3.61
N LYS A 84 -11.42 -5.09 2.69
CA LYS A 84 -12.59 -5.97 2.71
C LYS A 84 -12.29 -7.20 1.87
N ASP A 85 -12.75 -8.36 2.35
CA ASP A 85 -12.62 -9.63 1.61
C ASP A 85 -11.19 -9.91 1.17
N ASN A 86 -10.23 -9.70 2.06
CA ASN A 86 -8.81 -9.92 1.84
C ASN A 86 -8.24 -9.08 0.67
N LYS A 87 -8.83 -7.91 0.45
CA LYS A 87 -8.38 -6.95 -0.55
C LYS A 87 -8.23 -5.57 0.09
N VAL A 88 -7.08 -4.94 -0.14
CA VAL A 88 -6.79 -3.59 0.34
C VAL A 88 -6.71 -2.64 -0.84
N ILE A 89 -7.42 -1.53 -0.76
CA ILE A 89 -7.33 -0.45 -1.74
C ILE A 89 -6.85 0.80 -1.01
N ILE A 90 -5.78 1.40 -1.51
CA ILE A 90 -5.26 2.68 -1.02
C ILE A 90 -5.45 3.70 -2.12
N LEU A 91 -6.20 4.77 -1.81
CA LEU A 91 -6.34 5.93 -2.70
C LEU A 91 -5.37 6.97 -2.18
N ALA A 92 -4.30 7.23 -2.93
CA ALA A 92 -3.26 8.18 -2.54
C ALA A 92 -3.37 9.46 -3.37
N ASP A 93 -3.18 10.57 -2.71
CA ASP A 93 -3.16 11.88 -3.39
C ASP A 93 -1.75 12.25 -3.85
#